data_fc25434bf88f17726be3f2d10b3c8bd1
#
_entry.id   fc25434bf88f17726be3f2d10b3c8bd1
#
_cell.length_a   1.000
_cell.length_b   1.000
_cell.length_c   1.000
_cell.angle_alpha   90.00
_cell.angle_beta   90.00
_cell.angle_gamma   90.00
#
_symmetry.space_group_name_H-M   'P 1'
#
loop_
_entity.id
_entity.type
_entity.pdbx_description
1 polymer ?
#
loop_
_entity_poly.entity_id
_entity_poly.type
_entity_poly.pdbx_seq_one_letter_code
_entity_poly.pdbx_strand_id
1 'polypeptide(L)' 'MRIMRIMIHEGDGHVKFREIEKILLADGWTFKNAKGSHYQYIHPTKLGKVTVPYHPGDVTPIIIKAILKQAGL' A
#
# COMPACT_ATOMS: atom_id res chain seq x y z
N MET A 1 3.63 1.19 -16.66
CA MET A 1 3.65 1.83 -16.31
C MET A 1 4.15 2.22 -15.27
N ARG A 2 4.39 2.77 -14.83
CA ARG A 2 4.94 3.08 -13.94
C ARG A 2 4.33 3.87 -13.08
N ILE A 3 4.37 3.93 -12.19
CA ILE A 3 3.79 4.60 -11.36
C ILE A 3 4.43 5.60 -10.91
N MET A 4 5.17 5.65 -10.82
CA MET A 4 5.81 6.46 -10.43
C MET A 4 5.60 7.54 -9.80
N ARG A 5 5.29 8.16 -9.63
CA ARG A 5 5.06 9.22 -9.13
C ARG A 5 4.35 9.15 -7.93
N ILE A 6 4.61 8.53 -7.04
CA ILE A 6 4.03 8.48 -5.89
C ILE A 6 4.25 9.72 -5.31
N MET A 7 3.39 10.47 -5.06
CA MET A 7 3.60 11.67 -4.57
C MET A 7 3.83 11.73 -3.15
N ILE A 8 4.78 11.31 -2.63
CA ILE A 8 5.11 11.41 -1.25
C ILE A 8 5.56 12.80 -1.01
N HIS A 9 4.97 13.48 -0.08
CA HIS A 9 5.38 14.79 0.21
C HIS A 9 6.66 14.81 0.90
N GLU A 10 7.65 15.38 0.29
CA GLU A 10 8.90 15.36 0.83
C GLU A 10 9.00 16.02 2.12
N GLY A 11 8.34 16.94 2.47
CA GLY A 11 8.49 17.65 3.70
C GLY A 11 8.17 16.85 4.91
N ASP A 12 7.21 16.00 4.87
CA ASP A 12 6.88 15.26 6.05
C ASP A 12 7.29 13.84 6.00
N GLY A 13 7.66 13.33 4.87
CA GLY A 13 8.12 11.96 4.79
C GLY A 13 7.12 10.92 5.23
N HIS A 14 5.87 11.26 5.37
CA HIS A 14 4.87 10.32 5.83
C HIS A 14 3.76 10.18 4.80
N VAL A 15 3.19 8.99 4.75
CA VAL A 15 2.13 8.70 3.80
C VAL A 15 1.01 8.05 4.57
N LYS A 16 -0.20 8.47 4.32
CA LYS A 16 -1.32 7.91 5.03
C LYS A 16 -1.81 6.64 4.38
N PHE A 17 -2.47 5.82 5.17
CA PHE A 17 -2.97 4.54 4.69
C PHE A 17 -3.75 4.72 3.39
N ARG A 18 -4.60 5.75 3.31
CA ARG A 18 -5.37 5.96 2.15
C ARG A 18 -4.56 6.13 0.90
N GLU A 19 -3.41 6.73 0.99
CA GLU A 19 -2.58 6.93 -0.17
C GLU A 19 -1.91 5.64 -0.61
N ILE A 20 -1.57 4.78 0.33
CA ILE A 20 -0.99 3.51 0.00
C ILE A 20 -2.05 2.67 -0.68
N GLU A 21 -3.28 2.70 -0.16
CA GLU A 21 -4.36 1.97 -0.76
C GLU A 21 -4.62 2.43 -2.19
N LYS A 22 -4.56 3.72 -2.44
CA LYS A 22 -4.74 4.22 -3.77
C LYS A 22 -3.73 3.65 -4.73
N ILE A 23 -2.49 3.55 -4.31
CA ILE A 23 -1.43 3.03 -5.16
C ILE A 23 -1.70 1.57 -5.47
N LEU A 24 -2.11 0.80 -4.47
CA LEU A 24 -2.39 -0.61 -4.67
C LEU A 24 -3.58 -0.80 -5.60
N LEU A 25 -4.64 -0.04 -5.39
CA LEU A 25 -5.82 -0.17 -6.22
C LEU A 25 -5.50 0.20 -7.67
N ALA A 26 -4.67 1.20 -7.86
CA ALA A 26 -4.29 1.62 -9.20
C ALA A 26 -3.50 0.52 -9.92
N ASP A 27 -2.80 -0.33 -9.18
CA ASP A 27 -2.02 -1.41 -9.76
C ASP A 27 -2.86 -2.68 -9.93
N GLY A 28 -4.10 -2.66 -9.56
CA GLY A 28 -4.97 -3.82 -9.72
C GLY A 28 -5.24 -4.62 -8.48
N TRP A 29 -4.66 -4.24 -7.34
CA TRP A 29 -4.91 -4.94 -6.10
C TRP A 29 -6.29 -4.55 -5.61
N THR A 30 -7.01 -5.48 -5.02
CA THR A 30 -8.32 -5.20 -4.47
C THR A 30 -8.40 -5.70 -3.04
N PHE A 31 -9.18 -5.01 -2.26
CA PHE A 31 -9.32 -5.35 -0.86
C PHE A 31 -10.04 -6.70 -0.73
N LYS A 32 -9.46 -7.59 0.06
CA LYS A 32 -10.06 -8.88 0.27
C LYS A 32 -10.75 -8.94 1.63
N ASN A 33 -10.05 -8.68 2.67
CA ASN A 33 -10.63 -8.68 4.02
C ASN A 33 -9.67 -8.02 4.98
N ALA A 34 -10.13 -7.82 6.18
CA ALA A 34 -9.31 -7.23 7.23
C ALA A 34 -9.35 -8.15 8.43
N LYS A 35 -8.20 -8.32 9.06
CA LYS A 35 -8.12 -9.06 10.28
C LYS A 35 -7.61 -8.05 11.26
N GLY A 36 -8.48 -7.55 12.12
CA GLY A 36 -8.13 -6.46 13.02
C GLY A 36 -7.71 -5.27 12.20
N SER A 37 -6.53 -4.77 12.43
CA SER A 37 -6.05 -3.63 11.69
C SER A 37 -5.21 -4.02 10.48
N HIS A 38 -5.18 -5.29 10.10
CA HIS A 38 -4.40 -5.70 8.95
C HIS A 38 -5.33 -5.89 7.76
N TYR A 39 -5.21 -5.00 6.78
CA TYR A 39 -6.03 -5.05 5.58
C TYR A 39 -5.29 -5.86 4.54
N GLN A 40 -5.97 -6.83 3.95
CA GLN A 40 -5.34 -7.72 2.97
C GLN A 40 -5.89 -7.48 1.58
N TYR A 41 -4.99 -7.46 0.61
CA TYR A 41 -5.34 -7.19 -0.78
C TYR A 41 -4.85 -8.32 -1.68
N ILE A 42 -5.59 -8.59 -2.73
CA ILE A 42 -5.22 -9.63 -3.70
C ILE A 42 -5.23 -9.02 -5.09
N HIS A 43 -4.61 -9.70 -6.03
CA HIS A 43 -4.46 -9.20 -7.39
C HIS A 43 -4.86 -10.31 -8.36
N PRO A 44 -5.51 -9.97 -9.46
CA PRO A 44 -5.96 -10.98 -10.41
C PRO A 44 -4.81 -11.72 -11.11
N THR A 45 -3.66 -11.09 -11.29
CA THR A 45 -2.57 -11.73 -11.98
C THR A 45 -1.29 -11.86 -11.18
N LYS A 46 -1.12 -11.10 -10.11
CA LYS A 46 0.06 -11.21 -9.30
C LYS A 46 -0.20 -12.18 -8.16
N LEU A 47 0.73 -13.05 -7.89
CA LEU A 47 0.56 -14.03 -6.84
C LEU A 47 0.73 -13.44 -5.45
N GLY A 48 0.20 -14.14 -4.46
CA GLY A 48 0.35 -13.71 -3.08
C GLY A 48 -0.65 -12.65 -2.69
N LYS A 49 -0.41 -12.04 -1.57
CA LYS A 49 -1.26 -10.99 -1.10
C LYS A 49 -0.44 -9.92 -0.43
N VAL A 50 -0.98 -8.74 -0.34
CA VAL A 50 -0.31 -7.63 0.29
C VAL A 50 -1.07 -7.31 1.56
N THR A 51 -0.36 -7.16 2.67
CA THR A 51 -0.97 -6.83 3.94
C THR A 51 -0.54 -5.42 4.31
N VAL A 52 -1.51 -4.57 4.58
CA VAL A 52 -1.24 -3.19 4.94
C VAL A 52 -1.81 -2.91 6.32
N PRO A 53 -0.97 -2.55 7.28
CA PRO A 53 -1.47 -2.24 8.61
C PRO A 53 -2.21 -0.92 8.57
N TYR A 54 -3.42 -0.91 9.07
CA TYR A 54 -4.21 0.29 9.09
C TYR A 54 -3.93 1.08 10.35
N HIS A 55 -3.57 2.33 10.18
CA HIS A 55 -3.31 3.20 11.30
C HIS A 55 -4.06 4.48 11.08
N PRO A 56 -4.55 5.08 12.12
CA PRO A 56 -5.19 6.38 11.97
C PRO A 56 -4.17 7.47 11.66
N GLY A 57 -2.91 7.20 11.90
CA GLY A 57 -1.87 8.17 11.61
C GLY A 57 -1.12 7.85 10.35
N ASP A 58 0.10 8.34 10.25
CA ASP A 58 0.90 8.13 9.07
C ASP A 58 1.60 6.79 9.10
N VAL A 59 1.96 6.29 7.94
CA VAL A 59 2.67 5.04 7.81
C VAL A 59 4.13 5.38 7.58
N THR A 60 5.03 4.71 8.28
CA THR A 60 6.44 5.04 8.19
C THR A 60 7.04 4.61 6.86
N PRO A 61 8.10 5.27 6.43
CA PRO A 61 8.72 4.93 5.14
C PRO A 61 9.18 3.49 5.03
N ILE A 62 9.63 2.91 6.12
CA ILE A 62 10.09 1.53 6.09
C ILE A 62 8.92 0.60 5.78
N ILE A 63 7.79 0.85 6.37
CA ILE A 63 6.62 0.03 6.13
C ILE A 63 6.11 0.24 4.72
N ILE A 64 6.14 1.47 4.24
CA ILE A 64 5.72 1.78 2.90
C ILE A 64 6.55 1.00 1.90
N LYS A 65 7.87 0.98 2.08
CA LYS A 65 8.73 0.26 1.19
C LYS A 65 8.43 -1.23 1.20
N ALA A 66 8.18 -1.79 2.36
CA ALA A 66 7.88 -3.20 2.48
C ALA A 66 6.59 -3.54 1.74
N ILE A 67 5.59 -2.68 1.86
CA ILE A 67 4.32 -2.89 1.21
C ILE A 67 4.48 -2.84 -0.31
N LEU A 68 5.18 -1.85 -0.79
CA LEU A 68 5.38 -1.71 -2.23
C LEU A 68 6.16 -2.88 -2.78
N LYS A 69 7.12 -3.37 -2.00
CA LYS A 69 7.88 -4.51 -2.46
C LYS A 69 6.99 -5.74 -2.53
N GLN A 70 6.11 -5.95 -1.56
CA GLN A 70 5.20 -7.08 -1.60
C GLN A 70 4.31 -6.98 -2.84
N ALA A 71 3.94 -5.79 -3.23
CA ALA A 71 3.07 -5.57 -4.37
C ALA A 71 3.80 -5.61 -5.70
N GLY A 72 5.09 -5.76 -5.68
CA GLY A 72 5.85 -5.80 -6.91
C GLY A 72 6.04 -4.41 -7.52
N LEU A 73 6.00 -3.40 -6.69
CA LEU A 73 6.10 -2.02 -7.19
C LEU A 73 7.42 -1.35 -6.83
#